data_771b0771cf1e8c917efb040c7d4ff02c
#
_entry.id   771b0771cf1e8c917efb040c7d4ff02c
#
_cell.length_a   1.000
_cell.length_b   1.000
_cell.length_c   1.000
_cell.angle_alpha   90.00
_cell.angle_beta   90.00
_cell.angle_gamma   90.00
#
_symmetry.space_group_name_H-M   'P 1'
#
loop_
_entity.id
_entity.type
_entity.pdbx_description
1 polymer ?
#
loop_
_entity_poly.entity_id
_entity_poly.type
_entity_poly.pdbx_seq_one_letter_code
_entity_poly.pdbx_strand_id
1 'polypeptide(L)'
;IQQAYADLGLGTAVISDDVSVLNEAIATGTPAGTTNAFIVSQLNVDVVIEATGVPEVGARVTSACLNAKKHVAVLNVEMDVTIGPLLTKMAADHGVIYAVCHGDEPVEALALVEFARDLSFEVIMAGKGKNNPFEPFSTPDTVRERALAKHMNPKMLCSFTDGTKTMTEMVALANTTGLELSKRGMYGPASSVKTLQDTFALQKDGGVLDRPGVVDYCTGDVA
;
A
#
# COMPACT_ATOMS: atom_id res chain seq x y z
N ILE A 1 7.84 20.21 -5.91
CA ILE A 1 6.65 20.41 -6.76
C ILE A 1 7.07 21.13 -8.05
N GLN A 2 7.55 22.37 -8.01
CA GLN A 2 7.91 23.14 -9.23
C GLN A 2 8.91 22.42 -10.13
N GLN A 3 9.95 21.81 -9.55
CA GLN A 3 10.95 21.06 -10.32
C GLN A 3 10.30 19.86 -11.04
N ALA A 4 9.43 19.12 -10.36
CA ALA A 4 8.74 17.97 -10.96
C ALA A 4 7.86 18.39 -12.17
N TYR A 5 7.15 19.51 -12.06
CA TYR A 5 6.37 20.04 -13.18
C TYR A 5 7.25 20.54 -14.32
N ALA A 6 8.38 21.20 -14.01
CA ALA A 6 9.34 21.64 -15.02
C ALA A 6 9.96 20.46 -15.77
N ASP A 7 10.37 19.41 -15.06
CA ASP A 7 10.97 18.19 -15.62
C ASP A 7 10.00 17.45 -16.55
N LEU A 8 8.70 17.53 -16.29
CA LEU A 8 7.64 16.95 -17.12
C LEU A 8 7.15 17.88 -18.25
N GLY A 9 7.67 19.10 -18.36
CA GLY A 9 7.23 20.08 -19.35
C GLY A 9 5.80 20.59 -19.13
N LEU A 10 5.25 20.48 -17.91
CA LEU A 10 3.88 20.86 -17.57
C LEU A 10 3.72 22.33 -17.15
N GLY A 11 4.76 23.14 -17.34
CA GLY A 11 4.75 24.56 -16.98
C GLY A 11 5.05 24.84 -15.52
N THR A 12 4.69 26.02 -15.04
CA THR A 12 4.95 26.48 -13.68
C THR A 12 3.72 26.26 -12.82
N ALA A 13 3.89 25.56 -11.67
CA ALA A 13 2.82 25.39 -10.71
C ALA A 13 2.64 26.64 -9.84
N VAL A 14 1.39 26.98 -9.49
CA VAL A 14 1.06 27.97 -8.46
C VAL A 14 1.30 27.34 -7.09
N ILE A 15 2.21 27.89 -6.29
CA ILE A 15 2.51 27.42 -4.94
C ILE A 15 1.93 28.39 -3.92
N SER A 16 0.98 27.93 -3.13
CA SER A 16 0.33 28.74 -2.09
C SER A 16 -0.22 27.85 -0.96
N ASP A 17 -0.39 28.40 0.23
CA ASP A 17 -1.17 27.81 1.31
C ASP A 17 -2.55 28.51 1.48
N ASP A 18 -2.89 29.43 0.57
CA ASP A 18 -4.21 30.04 0.49
C ASP A 18 -5.15 29.24 -0.40
N VAL A 19 -6.22 28.74 0.19
CA VAL A 19 -7.23 27.89 -0.48
C VAL A 19 -7.87 28.61 -1.67
N SER A 20 -8.10 29.92 -1.59
CA SER A 20 -8.71 30.68 -2.68
C SER A 20 -7.81 30.76 -3.90
N VAL A 21 -6.53 31.01 -3.71
CA VAL A 21 -5.51 31.04 -4.77
C VAL A 21 -5.37 29.68 -5.45
N LEU A 22 -5.37 28.60 -4.66
CA LEU A 22 -5.28 27.24 -5.19
C LEU A 22 -6.55 26.86 -5.96
N ASN A 23 -7.72 27.21 -5.45
CA ASN A 23 -8.99 26.92 -6.14
C ASN A 23 -9.14 27.72 -7.45
N GLU A 24 -8.62 28.93 -7.53
CA GLU A 24 -8.55 29.70 -8.78
C GLU A 24 -7.63 29.03 -9.80
N ALA A 25 -6.45 28.58 -9.37
CA ALA A 25 -5.54 27.82 -10.22
C ALA A 25 -6.18 26.52 -10.74
N ILE A 26 -6.83 25.75 -9.85
CA ILE A 26 -7.57 24.52 -10.23
C ILE A 26 -8.66 24.83 -11.27
N ALA A 27 -9.46 25.89 -11.06
CA ALA A 27 -10.54 26.28 -11.95
C ALA A 27 -10.06 26.67 -13.36
N THR A 28 -8.83 27.16 -13.48
CA THR A 28 -8.20 27.51 -14.76
C THR A 28 -7.38 26.39 -15.37
N GLY A 29 -7.32 25.21 -14.72
CA GLY A 29 -6.51 24.08 -15.15
C GLY A 29 -4.99 24.30 -14.97
N THR A 30 -4.62 25.27 -14.15
CA THR A 30 -3.22 25.54 -13.83
C THR A 30 -2.73 24.58 -12.73
N PRO A 31 -1.58 23.93 -12.90
CA PRO A 31 -0.99 23.13 -11.84
C PRO A 31 -0.82 23.93 -10.54
N ALA A 32 -1.20 23.34 -9.42
CA ALA A 32 -1.14 23.98 -8.12
C ALA A 32 -0.47 23.08 -7.07
N GLY A 33 0.13 23.67 -6.06
CA GLY A 33 0.76 22.95 -4.97
C GLY A 33 0.76 23.74 -3.68
N THR A 34 0.82 23.00 -2.57
CA THR A 34 0.86 23.58 -1.22
C THR A 34 1.95 22.91 -0.38
N THR A 35 2.43 23.61 0.63
CA THR A 35 3.30 23.05 1.67
C THR A 35 2.49 22.47 2.83
N ASN A 36 1.17 22.67 2.85
CA ASN A 36 0.26 22.23 3.89
C ASN A 36 -0.73 21.19 3.36
N ALA A 37 -0.43 19.90 3.51
CA ALA A 37 -1.30 18.81 3.05
C ALA A 37 -2.72 18.84 3.69
N PHE A 38 -2.90 19.48 4.84
CA PHE A 38 -4.18 19.48 5.55
C PHE A 38 -5.25 20.39 4.93
N ILE A 39 -4.86 21.30 4.03
CA ILE A 39 -5.83 22.12 3.31
C ILE A 39 -6.42 21.42 2.06
N VAL A 40 -5.87 20.26 1.67
CA VAL A 40 -6.33 19.54 0.46
C VAL A 40 -7.82 19.20 0.53
N SER A 41 -8.35 18.93 1.71
CA SER A 41 -9.79 18.69 1.90
C SER A 41 -10.68 19.89 1.55
N GLN A 42 -10.14 21.11 1.50
CA GLN A 42 -10.86 22.35 1.20
C GLN A 42 -10.75 22.76 -0.28
N LEU A 43 -9.94 22.06 -1.07
CA LEU A 43 -9.73 22.37 -2.48
C LEU A 43 -10.87 21.81 -3.33
N ASN A 44 -11.14 22.45 -4.47
CA ASN A 44 -12.17 22.04 -5.43
C ASN A 44 -11.69 20.89 -6.31
N VAL A 45 -11.45 19.74 -5.69
CA VAL A 45 -11.10 18.48 -6.35
C VAL A 45 -12.07 17.39 -5.93
N ASP A 46 -12.37 16.46 -6.82
CA ASP A 46 -13.32 15.37 -6.56
C ASP A 46 -12.60 14.14 -5.96
N VAL A 47 -11.34 13.93 -6.36
CA VAL A 47 -10.53 12.77 -5.98
C VAL A 47 -9.19 13.23 -5.41
N VAL A 48 -8.79 12.60 -4.33
CA VAL A 48 -7.47 12.79 -3.71
C VAL A 48 -6.71 11.48 -3.74
N ILE A 49 -5.45 11.51 -4.18
CA ILE A 49 -4.54 10.37 -4.10
C ILE A 49 -3.65 10.57 -2.87
N GLU A 50 -3.78 9.68 -1.89
CA GLU A 50 -2.94 9.66 -0.70
C GLU A 50 -1.73 8.75 -0.94
N ALA A 51 -0.55 9.34 -1.03
CA ALA A 51 0.71 8.67 -1.32
C ALA A 51 1.88 9.21 -0.45
N THR A 52 1.58 9.69 0.75
CA THR A 52 2.61 10.30 1.62
C THR A 52 3.58 9.27 2.20
N GLY A 53 3.17 8.00 2.32
CA GLY A 53 3.94 6.96 2.99
C GLY A 53 4.15 7.21 4.50
N VAL A 54 3.40 8.17 5.07
CA VAL A 54 3.44 8.48 6.51
C VAL A 54 2.05 8.21 7.09
N PRO A 55 1.84 7.10 7.82
CA PRO A 55 0.51 6.67 8.25
C PRO A 55 -0.30 7.72 9.00
N GLU A 56 0.31 8.46 9.92
CA GLU A 56 -0.38 9.50 10.68
C GLU A 56 -0.84 10.67 9.79
N VAL A 57 0.01 11.13 8.87
CA VAL A 57 -0.35 12.21 7.95
C VAL A 57 -1.45 11.75 7.02
N GLY A 58 -1.29 10.56 6.42
CA GLY A 58 -2.28 9.93 5.55
C GLY A 58 -3.63 9.79 6.24
N ALA A 59 -3.66 9.29 7.47
CA ALA A 59 -4.88 9.13 8.26
C ALA A 59 -5.64 10.45 8.44
N ARG A 60 -4.92 11.53 8.79
CA ARG A 60 -5.52 12.86 9.00
C ARG A 60 -6.02 13.47 7.71
N VAL A 61 -5.24 13.42 6.63
CA VAL A 61 -5.62 13.95 5.32
C VAL A 61 -6.81 13.17 4.76
N THR A 62 -6.73 11.83 4.76
CA THR A 62 -7.83 10.98 4.25
C THR A 62 -9.12 11.22 5.02
N SER A 63 -9.09 11.20 6.35
CA SER A 63 -10.29 11.48 7.16
C SER A 63 -10.90 12.84 6.85
N ALA A 64 -10.07 13.89 6.71
CA ALA A 64 -10.55 15.22 6.35
C ALA A 64 -11.17 15.25 4.94
N CYS A 65 -10.58 14.56 3.96
CA CYS A 65 -11.10 14.47 2.60
C CYS A 65 -12.43 13.70 2.54
N LEU A 66 -12.55 12.57 3.22
CA LEU A 66 -13.79 11.79 3.30
C LEU A 66 -14.92 12.62 3.95
N ASN A 67 -14.65 13.32 5.05
CA ASN A 67 -15.60 14.23 5.70
C ASN A 67 -16.02 15.39 4.78
N ALA A 68 -15.11 15.84 3.90
CA ALA A 68 -15.42 16.84 2.87
C ALA A 68 -16.06 16.24 1.61
N LYS A 69 -16.49 14.97 1.66
CA LYS A 69 -17.14 14.22 0.58
C LYS A 69 -16.29 14.10 -0.69
N LYS A 70 -14.99 13.91 -0.52
CA LYS A 70 -14.05 13.62 -1.62
C LYS A 70 -13.75 12.14 -1.68
N HIS A 71 -13.62 11.60 -2.89
CA HIS A 71 -13.10 10.26 -3.10
C HIS A 71 -11.62 10.20 -2.76
N VAL A 72 -11.17 9.10 -2.17
CA VAL A 72 -9.75 8.93 -1.83
C VAL A 72 -9.23 7.60 -2.38
N ALA A 73 -8.18 7.69 -3.20
CA ALA A 73 -7.40 6.58 -3.67
C ALA A 73 -6.09 6.49 -2.85
N VAL A 74 -5.75 5.31 -2.35
CA VAL A 74 -4.70 5.14 -1.34
C VAL A 74 -3.55 4.30 -1.89
N LEU A 75 -2.33 4.79 -1.66
CA LEU A 75 -1.06 4.10 -1.89
C LEU A 75 -0.28 3.90 -0.57
N ASN A 76 -0.87 4.27 0.57
CA ASN A 76 -0.29 4.19 1.92
C ASN A 76 -0.88 2.98 2.64
N VAL A 77 -0.37 1.80 2.30
CA VAL A 77 -0.86 0.51 2.84
C VAL A 77 -0.68 0.43 4.35
N GLU A 78 0.37 1.05 4.90
CA GLU A 78 0.62 1.08 6.34
C GLU A 78 -0.49 1.81 7.10
N MET A 79 -1.07 2.85 6.50
CA MET A 79 -2.26 3.51 7.04
C MET A 79 -3.48 2.60 6.90
N ASP A 80 -3.68 2.02 5.72
CA ASP A 80 -4.84 1.18 5.42
C ASP A 80 -4.95 -0.02 6.36
N VAL A 81 -3.89 -0.78 6.57
CA VAL A 81 -3.91 -1.94 7.50
C VAL A 81 -4.19 -1.53 8.95
N THR A 82 -3.93 -0.28 9.30
CA THR A 82 -4.09 0.22 10.68
C THR A 82 -5.51 0.72 10.93
N ILE A 83 -6.07 1.52 10.01
CA ILE A 83 -7.36 2.19 10.19
C ILE A 83 -8.29 2.08 8.97
N GLY A 84 -7.94 1.29 7.96
CA GLY A 84 -8.73 1.11 6.74
C GLY A 84 -10.20 0.79 7.00
N PRO A 85 -10.55 -0.13 7.91
CA PRO A 85 -11.95 -0.41 8.24
C PRO A 85 -12.74 0.82 8.71
N LEU A 86 -12.10 1.72 9.49
CA LEU A 86 -12.71 2.98 9.91
C LEU A 86 -12.90 3.93 8.70
N LEU A 87 -11.87 4.06 7.85
CA LEU A 87 -11.92 4.94 6.68
C LEU A 87 -12.95 4.44 5.64
N THR A 88 -13.05 3.14 5.45
CA THR A 88 -14.08 2.51 4.60
C THR A 88 -15.49 2.83 5.12
N LYS A 89 -15.70 2.72 6.44
CA LYS A 89 -16.98 3.09 7.04
C LYS A 89 -17.28 4.58 6.86
N MET A 90 -16.31 5.47 7.09
CA MET A 90 -16.47 6.91 6.86
C MET A 90 -16.82 7.22 5.41
N ALA A 91 -16.18 6.57 4.45
CA ALA A 91 -16.49 6.74 3.03
C ALA A 91 -17.93 6.33 2.70
N ALA A 92 -18.39 5.19 3.22
CA ALA A 92 -19.76 4.72 3.07
C ALA A 92 -20.77 5.71 3.69
N ASP A 93 -20.50 6.19 4.90
CA ASP A 93 -21.37 7.15 5.60
C ASP A 93 -21.52 8.48 4.83
N HIS A 94 -20.50 8.88 4.06
CA HIS A 94 -20.50 10.09 3.24
C HIS A 94 -20.85 9.88 1.77
N GLY A 95 -21.05 8.64 1.31
CA GLY A 95 -21.38 8.29 -0.06
C GLY A 95 -20.22 8.54 -1.04
N VAL A 96 -18.99 8.35 -0.60
CA VAL A 96 -17.77 8.50 -1.41
C VAL A 96 -16.97 7.19 -1.44
N ILE A 97 -15.98 7.13 -2.32
CA ILE A 97 -15.11 5.95 -2.49
C ILE A 97 -13.83 6.15 -1.68
N TYR A 98 -13.46 5.12 -0.93
CA TYR A 98 -12.15 4.90 -0.37
C TYR A 98 -11.62 3.57 -0.92
N ALA A 99 -10.49 3.58 -1.61
CA ALA A 99 -9.95 2.38 -2.24
C ALA A 99 -8.42 2.39 -2.27
N VAL A 100 -7.81 1.25 -2.02
CA VAL A 100 -6.39 1.02 -2.32
C VAL A 100 -6.25 0.89 -3.83
N CYS A 101 -5.20 1.49 -4.40
CA CYS A 101 -5.00 1.54 -5.85
C CYS A 101 -4.58 0.20 -6.44
N HIS A 102 -5.04 -0.09 -7.66
CA HIS A 102 -4.47 -1.16 -8.49
C HIS A 102 -2.97 -0.94 -8.73
N GLY A 103 -2.23 -2.03 -8.87
CA GLY A 103 -0.77 -2.04 -8.99
C GLY A 103 -0.05 -2.20 -7.66
N ASP A 104 -0.75 -2.12 -6.53
CA ASP A 104 -0.21 -2.51 -5.22
C ASP A 104 -0.44 -4.02 -4.99
N GLU A 105 0.54 -4.71 -4.43
CA GLU A 105 0.56 -6.16 -4.32
C GLU A 105 -0.67 -6.76 -3.61
N PRO A 106 -1.19 -6.20 -2.51
CA PRO A 106 -2.41 -6.73 -1.89
C PRO A 106 -3.63 -6.69 -2.80
N VAL A 107 -3.76 -5.67 -3.64
CA VAL A 107 -4.90 -5.54 -4.58
C VAL A 107 -4.80 -6.54 -5.72
N GLU A 108 -3.60 -6.74 -6.28
CA GLU A 108 -3.37 -7.72 -7.32
C GLU A 108 -3.55 -9.16 -6.80
N ALA A 109 -3.08 -9.44 -5.58
CA ALA A 109 -3.31 -10.72 -4.93
C ALA A 109 -4.79 -10.95 -4.60
N LEU A 110 -5.53 -9.91 -4.17
CA LEU A 110 -6.97 -9.97 -3.96
C LEU A 110 -7.71 -10.37 -5.25
N ALA A 111 -7.37 -9.75 -6.38
CA ALA A 111 -7.99 -10.09 -7.66
C ALA A 111 -7.81 -11.57 -8.03
N LEU A 112 -6.64 -12.16 -7.74
CA LEU A 112 -6.40 -13.60 -7.93
C LEU A 112 -7.21 -14.47 -6.97
N VAL A 113 -7.34 -14.05 -5.71
CA VAL A 113 -8.16 -14.77 -4.71
C VAL A 113 -9.63 -14.76 -5.12
N GLU A 114 -10.16 -13.61 -5.54
CA GLU A 114 -11.54 -13.48 -6.01
C GLU A 114 -11.78 -14.33 -7.26
N PHE A 115 -10.88 -14.28 -8.24
CA PHE A 115 -10.96 -15.11 -9.44
C PHE A 115 -10.99 -16.61 -9.11
N ALA A 116 -10.14 -17.07 -8.18
CA ALA A 116 -10.15 -18.48 -7.76
C ALA A 116 -11.47 -18.86 -7.08
N ARG A 117 -12.01 -17.99 -6.23
CA ARG A 117 -13.29 -18.20 -5.53
C ARG A 117 -14.47 -18.21 -6.49
N ASP A 118 -14.48 -17.33 -7.49
CA ASP A 118 -15.51 -17.27 -8.53
C ASP A 118 -15.56 -18.57 -9.35
N LEU A 119 -14.41 -19.23 -9.50
CA LEU A 119 -14.32 -20.58 -10.09
C LEU A 119 -14.64 -21.71 -9.09
N SER A 120 -15.06 -21.36 -7.87
CA SER A 120 -15.38 -22.31 -6.79
C SER A 120 -14.16 -23.10 -6.27
N PHE A 121 -12.94 -22.58 -6.42
CA PHE A 121 -11.76 -23.17 -5.80
C PHE A 121 -11.63 -22.74 -4.34
N GLU A 122 -11.20 -23.67 -3.51
CA GLU A 122 -10.75 -23.37 -2.15
C GLU A 122 -9.33 -22.76 -2.21
N VAL A 123 -9.16 -21.58 -1.62
CA VAL A 123 -7.86 -20.91 -1.54
C VAL A 123 -7.12 -21.43 -0.33
N ILE A 124 -6.10 -22.26 -0.54
CA ILE A 124 -5.26 -22.81 0.52
C ILE A 124 -4.31 -21.75 1.08
N MET A 125 -3.70 -20.99 0.18
CA MET A 125 -2.78 -19.89 0.54
C MET A 125 -2.84 -18.80 -0.54
N ALA A 126 -2.76 -17.54 -0.10
CA ALA A 126 -2.53 -16.41 -0.97
C ALA A 126 -1.34 -15.59 -0.46
N GLY A 127 -0.56 -15.03 -1.37
CA GLY A 127 0.62 -14.27 -0.96
C GLY A 127 1.46 -13.77 -2.12
N LYS A 128 2.69 -13.34 -1.81
CA LYS A 128 3.62 -12.78 -2.78
C LYS A 128 5.04 -13.32 -2.62
N GLY A 129 5.82 -13.20 -3.68
CA GLY A 129 7.28 -13.33 -3.62
C GLY A 129 7.92 -12.04 -3.06
N LYS A 130 8.92 -12.19 -2.20
CA LYS A 130 9.72 -11.08 -1.70
C LYS A 130 10.92 -10.87 -2.62
N ASN A 131 10.88 -9.82 -3.42
CA ASN A 131 11.90 -9.51 -4.43
C ASN A 131 13.14 -8.75 -3.89
N ASN A 132 13.07 -8.20 -2.68
CA ASN A 132 14.22 -7.56 -2.01
C ASN A 132 14.93 -8.56 -1.09
N PRO A 133 16.24 -8.44 -0.87
CA PRO A 133 16.96 -9.26 0.12
C PRO A 133 16.27 -9.23 1.48
N PHE A 134 16.22 -10.37 2.15
CA PHE A 134 15.63 -10.47 3.48
C PHE A 134 16.70 -10.31 4.55
N GLU A 135 16.74 -9.17 5.17
CA GLU A 135 17.69 -8.77 6.20
C GLU A 135 16.93 -8.33 7.46
N PRO A 136 16.38 -9.26 8.26
CA PRO A 136 15.39 -8.97 9.32
C PRO A 136 15.90 -8.06 10.43
N PHE A 137 17.21 -7.89 10.54
CA PHE A 137 17.85 -7.00 11.52
C PHE A 137 18.29 -5.66 10.95
N SER A 138 17.84 -5.32 9.73
CA SER A 138 18.10 -4.00 9.14
C SER A 138 17.49 -2.88 10.00
N THR A 139 18.19 -1.78 10.05
CA THR A 139 17.71 -0.51 10.62
C THR A 139 17.85 0.60 9.59
N PRO A 140 17.13 1.73 9.73
CA PRO A 140 17.31 2.86 8.81
C PRO A 140 18.78 3.33 8.71
N ASP A 141 19.57 3.16 9.76
CA ASP A 141 20.98 3.55 9.76
C ASP A 141 21.83 2.54 8.99
N THR A 142 21.60 1.23 9.14
CA THR A 142 22.37 0.20 8.40
C THR A 142 22.12 0.22 6.89
N VAL A 143 20.97 0.70 6.45
CA VAL A 143 20.62 0.79 5.01
C VAL A 143 20.78 2.20 4.44
N ARG A 144 21.22 3.18 5.24
CA ARG A 144 21.26 4.60 4.88
C ARG A 144 22.01 4.87 3.57
N GLU A 145 23.22 4.36 3.44
CA GLU A 145 24.04 4.59 2.24
C GLU A 145 23.38 4.00 0.99
N ARG A 146 22.83 2.79 1.09
CA ARG A 146 22.09 2.14 -0.01
C ARG A 146 20.82 2.93 -0.38
N ALA A 147 20.13 3.48 0.61
CA ALA A 147 18.92 4.27 0.38
C ALA A 147 19.26 5.57 -0.36
N LEU A 148 20.26 6.30 0.10
CA LEU A 148 20.69 7.55 -0.52
C LEU A 148 21.17 7.34 -1.96
N ALA A 149 21.92 6.26 -2.22
CA ALA A 149 22.35 5.91 -3.57
C ALA A 149 21.18 5.61 -4.54
N LYS A 150 20.02 5.21 -4.00
CA LYS A 150 18.79 4.96 -4.76
C LYS A 150 17.78 6.13 -4.70
N HIS A 151 18.16 7.26 -4.16
CA HIS A 151 17.27 8.40 -3.90
C HIS A 151 16.03 8.04 -3.07
N MET A 152 16.18 7.08 -2.16
CA MET A 152 15.10 6.58 -1.31
C MET A 152 15.24 7.07 0.13
N ASN A 153 14.11 7.13 0.84
CA ASN A 153 14.10 7.33 2.28
C ASN A 153 14.67 6.07 2.98
N PRO A 154 15.67 6.20 3.89
CA PRO A 154 16.24 5.06 4.60
C PRO A 154 15.20 4.22 5.38
N LYS A 155 14.18 4.84 5.97
CA LYS A 155 13.10 4.13 6.66
C LYS A 155 12.29 3.26 5.68
N MET A 156 12.03 3.77 4.48
CA MET A 156 11.32 3.03 3.44
C MET A 156 12.17 1.83 2.96
N LEU A 157 13.45 2.04 2.61
CA LEU A 157 14.30 0.93 2.20
C LEU A 157 14.46 -0.11 3.32
N CYS A 158 14.56 0.32 4.58
CA CYS A 158 14.60 -0.59 5.72
C CYS A 158 13.37 -1.51 5.75
N SER A 159 12.16 -0.96 5.60
CA SER A 159 10.92 -1.76 5.60
C SER A 159 10.86 -2.78 4.45
N PHE A 160 11.55 -2.51 3.35
CA PHE A 160 11.67 -3.47 2.25
C PHE A 160 12.65 -4.60 2.56
N THR A 161 13.72 -4.32 3.30
CA THR A 161 14.75 -5.33 3.60
C THR A 161 14.44 -6.15 4.84
N ASP A 162 13.87 -5.55 5.88
CA ASP A 162 13.55 -6.25 7.13
C ASP A 162 12.26 -7.11 7.05
N GLY A 163 11.50 -6.98 5.95
CA GLY A 163 10.28 -7.73 5.68
C GLY A 163 9.01 -7.11 6.22
N THR A 164 9.07 -6.00 6.96
CA THR A 164 7.86 -5.36 7.53
C THR A 164 6.89 -4.91 6.45
N LYS A 165 7.36 -4.35 5.33
CA LYS A 165 6.50 -3.96 4.21
C LYS A 165 5.73 -5.18 3.65
N THR A 166 6.43 -6.27 3.35
CA THR A 166 5.82 -7.52 2.86
C THR A 166 4.78 -8.07 3.84
N MET A 167 5.08 -8.08 5.13
CA MET A 167 4.14 -8.54 6.16
C MET A 167 2.92 -7.63 6.27
N THR A 168 3.09 -6.31 6.13
CA THR A 168 2.00 -5.33 6.11
C THR A 168 1.07 -5.57 4.94
N GLU A 169 1.59 -5.80 3.74
CA GLU A 169 0.82 -6.12 2.54
C GLU A 169 0.02 -7.42 2.70
N MET A 170 0.61 -8.44 3.31
CA MET A 170 -0.10 -9.69 3.58
C MET A 170 -1.20 -9.54 4.63
N VAL A 171 -1.03 -8.65 5.61
CA VAL A 171 -2.11 -8.31 6.56
C VAL A 171 -3.24 -7.56 5.85
N ALA A 172 -2.93 -6.65 4.92
CA ALA A 172 -3.95 -6.00 4.10
C ALA A 172 -4.77 -7.04 3.30
N LEU A 173 -4.10 -8.00 2.67
CA LEU A 173 -4.75 -9.09 1.96
C LEU A 173 -5.62 -9.96 2.90
N ALA A 174 -5.12 -10.30 4.08
CA ALA A 174 -5.86 -11.05 5.08
C ALA A 174 -7.14 -10.33 5.51
N ASN A 175 -7.03 -9.03 5.83
CA ASN A 175 -8.16 -8.21 6.25
C ASN A 175 -9.27 -8.15 5.18
N THR A 176 -8.89 -8.11 3.90
CA THR A 176 -9.85 -7.99 2.79
C THR A 176 -10.47 -9.33 2.41
N THR A 177 -9.69 -10.42 2.46
CA THR A 177 -10.12 -11.75 1.99
C THR A 177 -10.74 -12.62 3.07
N GLY A 178 -10.51 -12.31 4.34
CA GLY A 178 -10.81 -13.18 5.48
C GLY A 178 -9.86 -14.39 5.61
N LEU A 179 -8.78 -14.43 4.84
CA LEU A 179 -7.71 -15.41 5.06
C LEU A 179 -6.97 -15.05 6.37
N GLU A 180 -6.39 -16.06 7.01
CA GLU A 180 -5.76 -15.88 8.31
C GLU A 180 -4.21 -15.85 8.22
N LEU A 181 -3.56 -15.42 9.31
CA LEU A 181 -2.13 -15.64 9.49
C LEU A 181 -1.89 -16.91 10.30
N SER A 182 -1.09 -17.85 9.77
CA SER A 182 -0.73 -19.07 10.52
C SER A 182 -0.01 -18.75 11.81
N LYS A 183 0.88 -17.76 11.78
CA LYS A 183 1.64 -17.30 12.94
C LYS A 183 2.08 -15.85 12.76
N ARG A 184 2.51 -15.22 13.86
CA ARG A 184 3.13 -13.90 13.79
C ARG A 184 4.39 -13.93 12.93
N GLY A 185 4.46 -13.02 11.95
CA GLY A 185 5.57 -12.90 11.01
C GLY A 185 5.51 -13.88 9.84
N MET A 186 4.50 -14.78 9.82
CA MET A 186 4.32 -15.78 8.76
C MET A 186 5.49 -16.79 8.67
N TYR A 187 5.49 -17.70 7.72
CA TYR A 187 6.58 -18.66 7.54
C TYR A 187 7.72 -18.09 6.69
N GLY A 188 7.39 -17.39 5.61
CA GLY A 188 8.35 -16.78 4.70
C GLY A 188 9.39 -17.75 4.14
N PRO A 189 9.03 -18.97 3.70
CA PRO A 189 9.98 -19.97 3.26
C PRO A 189 10.71 -19.52 2.00
N ALA A 190 11.91 -20.06 1.79
CA ALA A 190 12.57 -19.98 0.50
C ALA A 190 11.87 -20.95 -0.48
N SER A 191 11.55 -20.44 -1.69
CA SER A 191 10.89 -21.23 -2.72
C SER A 191 11.26 -20.75 -4.12
N SER A 192 10.75 -21.42 -5.12
CA SER A 192 10.77 -20.99 -6.52
C SER A 192 9.38 -21.17 -7.12
N VAL A 193 9.12 -20.51 -8.24
CA VAL A 193 7.83 -20.66 -8.96
C VAL A 193 7.49 -22.12 -9.23
N LYS A 194 8.50 -22.98 -9.46
CA LYS A 194 8.28 -24.42 -9.74
C LYS A 194 7.91 -25.25 -8.52
N THR A 195 8.28 -24.80 -7.33
CA THR A 195 8.12 -25.55 -6.07
C THR A 195 7.11 -24.90 -5.11
N LEU A 196 6.46 -23.81 -5.51
CA LEU A 196 5.51 -23.08 -4.66
C LEU A 196 4.44 -24.00 -4.09
N GLN A 197 3.80 -24.84 -4.92
CA GLN A 197 2.72 -25.72 -4.47
C GLN A 197 3.17 -26.75 -3.43
N ASP A 198 4.39 -27.28 -3.55
CA ASP A 198 4.94 -28.24 -2.59
C ASP A 198 5.37 -27.54 -1.31
N THR A 199 5.98 -26.36 -1.44
CA THR A 199 6.40 -25.52 -0.30
C THR A 199 5.21 -25.11 0.56
N PHE A 200 4.13 -24.66 -0.05
CA PHE A 200 2.90 -24.21 0.62
C PHE A 200 1.82 -25.30 0.70
N ALA A 201 2.18 -26.56 0.60
CA ALA A 201 1.32 -27.67 0.98
C ALA A 201 1.14 -27.71 2.51
N LEU A 202 0.15 -28.45 2.98
CA LEU A 202 -0.05 -28.68 4.41
C LEU A 202 1.11 -29.52 4.99
N GLN A 203 1.41 -29.33 6.26
CA GLN A 203 2.48 -30.08 6.95
C GLN A 203 2.31 -31.61 6.87
N LYS A 204 1.07 -32.08 6.90
CA LYS A 204 0.75 -33.52 6.70
C LYS A 204 1.13 -34.05 5.31
N ASP A 205 1.26 -33.13 4.33
CA ASP A 205 1.58 -33.43 2.93
C ASP A 205 3.03 -32.98 2.59
N GLY A 206 3.83 -32.62 3.60
CA GLY A 206 5.25 -32.29 3.49
C GLY A 206 5.56 -30.79 3.29
N GLY A 207 4.57 -29.92 3.27
CA GLY A 207 4.75 -28.47 3.15
C GLY A 207 4.87 -27.75 4.49
N VAL A 208 4.79 -26.41 4.47
CA VAL A 208 5.00 -25.56 5.67
C VAL A 208 3.72 -25.21 6.40
N LEU A 209 2.55 -25.31 5.76
CA LEU A 209 1.31 -24.78 6.31
C LEU A 209 0.69 -25.70 7.38
N ASP A 210 0.32 -25.14 8.52
CA ASP A 210 -0.41 -25.83 9.58
C ASP A 210 -1.90 -25.99 9.26
N ARG A 211 -2.46 -25.12 8.45
CA ARG A 211 -3.86 -25.12 8.00
C ARG A 211 -4.03 -24.43 6.65
N PRO A 212 -5.15 -24.69 5.93
CA PRO A 212 -5.52 -23.94 4.74
C PRO A 212 -6.12 -22.58 5.08
N GLY A 213 -6.33 -21.74 4.06
CA GLY A 213 -7.00 -20.45 4.20
C GLY A 213 -6.12 -19.37 4.82
N VAL A 214 -4.85 -19.35 4.49
CA VAL A 214 -3.87 -18.42 5.09
C VAL A 214 -3.23 -17.48 4.07
N VAL A 215 -2.66 -16.39 4.58
CA VAL A 215 -1.72 -15.54 3.83
C VAL A 215 -0.30 -15.83 4.26
N ASP A 216 0.63 -15.78 3.31
CA ASP A 216 2.07 -15.91 3.59
C ASP A 216 2.87 -15.23 2.47
N TYR A 217 4.18 -15.20 2.59
CA TYR A 217 5.09 -14.76 1.53
C TYR A 217 6.20 -15.78 1.35
N CYS A 218 6.91 -15.72 0.25
CA CYS A 218 8.10 -16.53 0.05
C CYS A 218 9.31 -15.67 -0.33
N THR A 219 10.47 -16.23 -0.06
CA THR A 219 11.77 -15.70 -0.47
C THR A 219 12.39 -16.62 -1.53
N GLY A 220 13.44 -16.19 -2.20
CA GLY A 220 14.13 -17.01 -3.20
C GLY A 220 13.82 -16.59 -4.64
N ASP A 221 13.81 -17.54 -5.57
CA ASP A 221 13.62 -17.31 -7.01
C ASP A 221 12.13 -17.31 -7.36
N VAL A 222 11.44 -16.26 -6.91
CA VAL A 222 9.97 -16.11 -7.01
C VAL A 222 9.53 -14.74 -7.56
N ALA A 223 10.48 -13.95 -8.06
CA ALA A 223 10.26 -12.64 -8.66
C ALA A 223 10.56 -12.66 -10.16
#